data_64a4358136a3a94a73c035fd853b2717
#
_entry.id   64a4358136a3a94a73c035fd853b2717
#
_cell.length_a   1.000
_cell.length_b   1.000
_cell.length_c   1.000
_cell.angle_alpha   90.00
_cell.angle_beta   90.00
_cell.angle_gamma   90.00
#
_symmetry.space_group_name_H-M   'P 1'
#
loop_
_entity.id
_entity.type
_entity.pdbx_description
1 polymer ?
#
loop_
_entity_poly.entity_id
_entity_poly.type
_entity_poly.pdbx_seq_one_letter_code
_entity_poly.pdbx_strand_id
1 'polypeptide(L)'
;FTGVTRNAEDVCKDVTANIDKIRPLLDTADEAFDILVQKDYDKFLHLIRQGWIQKKNVSSVITGNQVIKDMDKTLEENDTVLAHKLCGAGNGGFFLTFSKKNTLKIPFHCVKVDMEPNGVTGQIL
;
A
#
# COMPACT_ATOMS: atom_id res chain seq x y z
N PHE A 1 -1.84 11.44 -4.25
CA PHE A 1 -1.70 10.97 -5.64
C PHE A 1 -0.27 11.16 -6.12
N THR A 2 0.28 10.14 -6.81
CA THR A 2 1.66 10.17 -7.28
C THR A 2 1.88 11.04 -8.53
N GLY A 3 0.82 11.46 -9.20
CA GLY A 3 0.89 12.16 -10.49
C GLY A 3 1.27 11.25 -11.68
N VAL A 4 1.47 9.96 -11.42
CA VAL A 4 1.87 8.98 -12.45
C VAL A 4 0.68 8.11 -12.80
N THR A 5 0.37 8.04 -14.09
CA THR A 5 -0.57 7.08 -14.67
C THR A 5 0.20 6.00 -15.43
N ARG A 6 -0.32 4.79 -15.46
CA ARG A 6 0.33 3.65 -16.10
C ARG A 6 -0.68 2.67 -16.68
N ASN A 7 -0.19 1.78 -17.53
CA ASN A 7 -0.95 0.62 -17.95
C ASN A 7 -0.84 -0.50 -16.88
N ALA A 8 -1.96 -0.86 -16.25
CA ALA A 8 -2.01 -1.91 -15.24
C ALA A 8 -1.63 -3.29 -15.81
N GLU A 9 -1.91 -3.52 -17.09
CA GLU A 9 -1.65 -4.78 -17.76
C GLU A 9 -0.17 -5.15 -17.76
N ASP A 10 0.72 -4.17 -18.01
CA ASP A 10 2.16 -4.42 -18.05
C ASP A 10 2.71 -4.84 -16.69
N VAL A 11 2.21 -4.22 -15.61
CA VAL A 11 2.60 -4.61 -14.25
C VAL A 11 2.03 -5.99 -13.89
N CYS A 12 0.80 -6.28 -14.27
CA CYS A 12 0.18 -7.59 -14.00
C CYS A 12 0.90 -8.74 -14.71
N LYS A 13 1.36 -8.53 -15.94
CA LYS A 13 2.16 -9.55 -16.67
C LYS A 13 3.44 -9.90 -15.92
N ASP A 14 4.17 -8.89 -15.45
CA ASP A 14 5.42 -9.11 -14.72
C ASP A 14 5.18 -9.76 -13.34
N VAL A 15 4.13 -9.34 -12.64
CA VAL A 15 3.72 -9.95 -11.35
C VAL A 15 3.32 -11.41 -11.55
N THR A 16 2.59 -11.74 -12.62
CA THR A 16 2.19 -13.13 -12.92
C THR A 16 3.40 -14.03 -13.18
N ALA A 17 4.45 -13.50 -13.81
CA ALA A 17 5.70 -14.23 -14.01
C ALA A 17 6.45 -14.54 -12.70
N ASN A 18 6.11 -13.85 -11.60
CA ASN A 18 6.73 -14.00 -10.28
C ASN A 18 5.74 -14.53 -9.23
N ILE A 19 4.80 -15.39 -9.63
CA ILE A 19 3.69 -15.84 -8.77
C ILE A 19 4.14 -16.47 -7.45
N ASP A 20 5.28 -17.15 -7.42
CA ASP A 20 5.83 -17.77 -6.21
C ASP A 20 6.19 -16.74 -5.13
N LYS A 21 6.51 -15.50 -5.54
CA LYS A 21 6.79 -14.39 -4.62
C LYS A 21 5.53 -13.76 -4.02
N ILE A 22 4.35 -14.13 -4.50
CA ILE A 22 3.07 -13.61 -4.00
C ILE A 22 2.64 -14.35 -2.73
N ARG A 23 3.02 -15.60 -2.55
CA ARG A 23 2.59 -16.40 -1.39
C ARG A 23 2.84 -15.73 -0.04
N PRO A 24 4.03 -15.16 0.25
CA PRO A 24 4.24 -14.44 1.52
C PRO A 24 3.31 -13.24 1.72
N LEU A 25 2.84 -12.62 0.62
CA LEU A 25 1.85 -11.53 0.69
C LEU A 25 0.48 -12.03 1.12
N LEU A 26 0.06 -13.21 0.67
CA LEU A 26 -1.19 -13.83 1.07
C LEU A 26 -1.16 -14.19 2.56
N ASP A 27 -0.08 -14.85 3.00
CA ASP A 27 0.10 -15.20 4.42
C ASP A 27 0.06 -13.95 5.32
N THR A 28 0.72 -12.87 4.91
CA THR A 28 0.69 -11.58 5.63
C THR A 28 -0.72 -10.96 5.64
N ALA A 29 -1.49 -11.11 4.56
CA ALA A 29 -2.86 -10.58 4.50
C ALA A 29 -3.81 -11.34 5.43
N ASP A 30 -3.69 -12.66 5.51
CA ASP A 30 -4.48 -13.49 6.41
C ASP A 30 -4.15 -13.16 7.88
N GLU A 31 -2.87 -13.05 8.23
CA GLU A 31 -2.43 -12.61 9.55
C GLU A 31 -2.95 -11.20 9.89
N ALA A 32 -2.90 -10.27 8.94
CA ALA A 32 -3.37 -8.90 9.15
C ALA A 32 -4.86 -8.83 9.45
N PHE A 33 -5.67 -9.69 8.84
CA PHE A 33 -7.09 -9.78 9.14
C PHE A 33 -7.34 -10.20 10.60
N ASP A 34 -6.68 -11.27 11.05
CA ASP A 34 -6.81 -11.76 12.42
C ASP A 34 -6.37 -10.72 13.46
N ILE A 35 -5.28 -10.03 13.21
CA ILE A 35 -4.75 -8.97 14.07
C ILE A 35 -5.70 -7.77 14.11
N LEU A 36 -6.31 -7.40 13.00
CA LEU A 36 -7.29 -6.32 12.94
C LEU A 36 -8.55 -6.65 13.75
N VAL A 37 -9.03 -7.90 13.69
CA VAL A 37 -10.16 -8.38 14.49
C VAL A 37 -9.83 -8.30 15.99
N GLN A 38 -8.59 -8.58 16.39
CA GLN A 38 -8.09 -8.46 17.76
C GLN A 38 -7.87 -7.00 18.19
N LYS A 39 -7.97 -6.03 17.27
CA LYS A 39 -7.72 -4.58 17.48
C LYS A 39 -6.30 -4.27 17.92
N ASP A 40 -5.33 -5.09 17.58
CA ASP A 40 -3.90 -4.82 17.76
C ASP A 40 -3.39 -3.95 16.60
N TYR A 41 -3.64 -2.65 16.70
CA TYR A 41 -3.33 -1.71 15.63
C TYR A 41 -1.83 -1.53 15.39
N ASP A 42 -1.00 -1.65 16.40
CA ASP A 42 0.46 -1.53 16.25
C ASP A 42 1.01 -2.69 15.43
N LYS A 43 0.57 -3.91 15.73
CA LYS A 43 0.93 -5.10 14.96
C LYS A 43 0.35 -5.05 13.56
N PHE A 44 -0.87 -4.56 13.39
CA PHE A 44 -1.47 -4.35 12.05
C PHE A 44 -0.62 -3.41 11.20
N LEU A 45 -0.18 -2.27 11.74
CA LEU A 45 0.67 -1.32 11.01
C LEU A 45 2.03 -1.92 10.65
N HIS A 46 2.59 -2.77 11.51
CA HIS A 46 3.80 -3.53 11.19
C HIS A 46 3.58 -4.45 9.99
N LEU A 47 2.45 -5.17 9.94
CA LEU A 47 2.10 -6.04 8.81
C LEU A 47 1.86 -5.25 7.51
N ILE A 48 1.30 -4.04 7.58
CA ILE A 48 1.20 -3.14 6.40
C ILE A 48 2.59 -2.81 5.84
N ARG A 49 3.56 -2.47 6.69
CA ARG A 49 4.95 -2.24 6.27
C ARG A 49 5.58 -3.48 5.64
N GLN A 50 5.44 -4.62 6.31
CA GLN A 50 5.95 -5.90 5.83
C GLN A 50 5.37 -6.26 4.45
N GLY A 51 4.04 -6.17 4.30
CA GLY A 51 3.36 -6.42 3.04
C GLY A 51 3.81 -5.49 1.91
N TRP A 52 4.13 -4.21 2.22
CA TRP A 52 4.67 -3.30 1.23
C TRP A 52 6.08 -3.70 0.79
N ILE A 53 6.95 -4.09 1.71
CA ILE A 53 8.30 -4.60 1.40
C ILE A 53 8.20 -5.87 0.54
N GLN A 54 7.35 -6.81 0.92
CA GLN A 54 7.11 -8.04 0.15
C GLN A 54 6.61 -7.73 -1.26
N LYS A 55 5.66 -6.79 -1.40
CA LYS A 55 5.13 -6.37 -2.68
C LYS A 55 6.22 -5.78 -3.58
N LYS A 56 7.09 -4.93 -3.06
CA LYS A 56 8.24 -4.41 -3.82
C LYS A 56 9.18 -5.52 -4.32
N ASN A 57 9.29 -6.61 -3.57
CA ASN A 57 10.12 -7.76 -3.92
C ASN A 57 9.49 -8.69 -4.99
N VAL A 58 8.18 -8.60 -5.21
CA VAL A 58 7.51 -9.38 -6.27
C VAL A 58 8.03 -8.95 -7.64
N SER A 59 8.14 -7.64 -7.88
CA SER A 59 8.53 -7.09 -9.18
C SER A 59 9.15 -5.70 -9.04
N SER A 60 10.27 -5.48 -9.71
CA SER A 60 10.92 -4.17 -9.79
C SER A 60 10.07 -3.12 -10.54
N VAL A 61 9.13 -3.56 -11.35
CA VAL A 61 8.19 -2.67 -12.08
C VAL A 61 7.25 -1.94 -11.12
N ILE A 62 6.93 -2.53 -9.96
CA ILE A 62 6.03 -1.93 -8.96
C ILE A 62 6.50 -0.54 -8.49
N THR A 63 7.82 -0.36 -8.37
CA THR A 63 8.46 0.92 -8.05
C THR A 63 9.38 1.39 -9.18
N GLY A 64 9.10 1.03 -10.43
CA GLY A 64 9.95 1.33 -11.58
C GLY A 64 10.13 2.83 -11.88
N ASN A 65 9.12 3.63 -11.56
CA ASN A 65 9.14 5.07 -11.78
C ASN A 65 9.92 5.80 -10.67
N GLN A 66 10.76 6.78 -11.05
CA GLN A 66 11.59 7.53 -10.09
C GLN A 66 10.73 8.34 -9.11
N VAL A 67 9.62 8.93 -9.56
CA VAL A 67 8.69 9.67 -8.66
C VAL A 67 8.15 8.76 -7.56
N ILE A 68 7.80 7.53 -7.89
CA ILE A 68 7.32 6.54 -6.89
C ILE A 68 8.42 6.20 -5.89
N LYS A 69 9.67 6.00 -6.36
CA LYS A 69 10.81 5.73 -5.47
C LYS A 69 11.09 6.87 -4.51
N ASP A 70 11.07 8.10 -5.02
CA ASP A 70 11.34 9.30 -4.21
C ASP A 70 10.24 9.53 -3.18
N MET A 71 8.98 9.31 -3.56
CA MET A 71 7.85 9.39 -2.62
C MET A 71 7.91 8.29 -1.57
N ASP A 72 8.18 7.04 -1.96
CA ASP A 72 8.34 5.90 -1.06
C ASP A 72 9.43 6.18 -0.01
N LYS A 73 10.60 6.63 -0.47
CA LYS A 73 11.71 7.02 0.40
C LYS A 73 11.33 8.15 1.36
N THR A 74 10.68 9.20 0.86
CA THR A 74 10.24 10.33 1.69
C THR A 74 9.27 9.88 2.78
N LEU A 75 8.34 8.97 2.47
CA LEU A 75 7.40 8.41 3.44
C LEU A 75 8.08 7.49 4.45
N GLU A 76 9.05 6.68 4.02
CA GLU A 76 9.81 5.77 4.88
C GLU A 76 10.67 6.52 5.92
N GLU A 77 11.29 7.64 5.50
CA GLU A 77 12.17 8.45 6.34
C GLU A 77 11.41 9.45 7.24
N ASN A 78 10.09 9.52 7.14
CA ASN A 78 9.28 10.51 7.85
C ASN A 78 8.76 10.00 9.20
N ASP A 79 9.20 10.61 10.30
CA ASP A 79 8.85 10.22 11.67
C ASP A 79 7.35 10.32 12.00
N THR A 80 6.57 11.06 11.20
CA THR A 80 5.12 11.18 11.40
C THR A 80 4.33 10.08 10.68
N VAL A 81 4.99 9.28 9.85
CA VAL A 81 4.40 8.16 9.11
C VAL A 81 4.59 6.87 9.88
N LEU A 82 3.50 6.25 10.30
CA LEU A 82 3.51 4.97 11.01
C LEU A 82 3.63 3.79 10.06
N ALA A 83 2.97 3.87 8.92
CA ALA A 83 3.07 2.89 7.84
C ALA A 83 2.58 3.53 6.53
N HIS A 84 3.02 2.99 5.40
CA HIS A 84 2.53 3.38 4.08
C HIS A 84 2.60 2.22 3.10
N LYS A 85 1.84 2.33 2.02
CA LYS A 85 1.88 1.38 0.89
C LYS A 85 1.33 2.04 -0.37
N LEU A 86 1.83 1.64 -1.53
CA LEU A 86 1.26 2.03 -2.82
C LEU A 86 0.03 1.15 -3.12
N CYS A 87 -1.10 1.79 -3.38
CA CYS A 87 -2.35 1.12 -3.73
C CYS A 87 -2.37 0.70 -5.21
N GLY A 88 -3.15 -0.35 -5.50
CA GLY A 88 -3.29 -0.89 -6.85
C GLY A 88 -2.10 -1.75 -7.28
N ALA A 89 -1.93 -1.97 -8.58
CA ALA A 89 -0.91 -2.89 -9.10
C ALA A 89 0.54 -2.39 -8.93
N GLY A 90 0.77 -1.11 -8.75
CA GLY A 90 2.12 -0.51 -8.61
C GLY A 90 2.44 0.49 -9.73
N ASN A 91 3.62 1.08 -9.71
CA ASN A 91 4.15 2.03 -10.70
C ASN A 91 3.27 3.25 -11.02
N GLY A 92 2.40 3.66 -10.08
CA GLY A 92 1.49 4.81 -10.19
C GLY A 92 0.31 4.69 -9.22
N GLY A 93 -0.55 5.71 -9.16
CA GLY A 93 -1.73 5.74 -8.33
C GLY A 93 -1.57 6.51 -7.03
N PHE A 94 -1.98 5.96 -5.91
CA PHE A 94 -2.02 6.62 -4.60
C PHE A 94 -1.21 5.85 -3.56
N PHE A 95 -0.47 6.57 -2.73
CA PHE A 95 0.01 6.03 -1.46
C PHE A 95 -1.06 6.14 -0.39
N LEU A 96 -1.38 5.03 0.27
CA LEU A 96 -2.09 5.01 1.53
C LEU A 96 -1.08 5.18 2.65
N THR A 97 -1.31 6.15 3.53
CA THR A 97 -0.38 6.52 4.60
C THR A 97 -1.13 6.53 5.93
N PHE A 98 -0.55 5.92 6.93
CA PHE A 98 -1.04 5.87 8.30
C PHE A 98 -0.21 6.79 9.20
N SER A 99 -0.88 7.57 10.04
CA SER A 99 -0.23 8.44 11.03
C SER A 99 -1.07 8.51 12.31
N LYS A 100 -0.50 9.02 13.38
CA LYS A 100 -1.31 9.44 14.53
C LYS A 100 -2.22 10.60 14.12
N LYS A 101 -3.36 10.73 14.79
CA LYS A 101 -4.34 11.77 14.49
C LYS A 101 -3.69 13.16 14.52
N ASN A 102 -3.86 13.90 13.44
CA ASN A 102 -3.38 15.28 13.27
C ASN A 102 -1.85 15.48 13.37
N THR A 103 -1.05 14.44 13.20
CA THR A 103 0.42 14.55 13.27
C THR A 103 1.12 14.49 11.92
N LEU A 104 0.43 14.07 10.87
CA LEU A 104 1.04 13.86 9.55
C LEU A 104 1.64 15.16 8.99
N LYS A 105 2.93 15.13 8.70
CA LYS A 105 3.69 16.24 8.10
C LYS A 105 4.51 15.69 6.94
N ILE A 106 3.95 15.72 5.75
CA ILE A 106 4.61 15.27 4.51
C ILE A 106 4.49 16.34 3.43
N PRO A 107 5.44 16.42 2.48
CA PRO A 107 5.46 17.45 1.44
C PRO A 107 4.51 17.15 0.26
N PHE A 108 3.48 16.32 0.48
CA PHE A 108 2.54 15.89 -0.56
C PHE A 108 1.14 16.32 -0.23
N HIS A 109 0.33 16.55 -1.27
CA HIS A 109 -1.10 16.75 -1.10
C HIS A 109 -1.75 15.46 -0.55
N CYS A 110 -2.49 15.59 0.55
CA CYS A 110 -3.15 14.48 1.23
C CYS A 110 -4.65 14.69 1.33
N VAL A 111 -5.39 13.62 1.16
CA VAL A 111 -6.82 13.57 1.43
C VAL A 111 -7.04 12.56 2.55
N LYS A 112 -7.72 12.97 3.60
CA LYS A 112 -8.11 12.06 4.67
C LYS A 112 -9.16 11.09 4.12
N VAL A 113 -8.99 9.82 4.40
CA VAL A 113 -9.95 8.76 4.07
C VAL A 113 -10.41 8.09 5.35
N ASP A 114 -11.66 7.68 5.37
CA ASP A 114 -12.27 6.91 6.45
C ASP A 114 -12.59 5.49 5.96
N MET A 115 -12.71 4.56 6.90
CA MET A 115 -13.07 3.18 6.58
C MET A 115 -14.56 3.12 6.20
N GLU A 116 -14.87 2.47 5.08
CA GLU A 116 -16.25 2.16 4.70
C GLU A 116 -16.74 0.90 5.45
N PRO A 117 -17.66 1.03 6.41
CA PRO A 117 -18.04 -0.08 7.27
C PRO A 117 -18.85 -1.18 6.55
N ASN A 118 -19.48 -0.85 5.43
CA ASN A 118 -20.32 -1.79 4.68
C ASN A 118 -19.57 -2.45 3.51
N GLY A 119 -18.30 -2.08 3.27
CA GLY A 119 -17.53 -2.56 2.14
C GLY A 119 -18.07 -2.07 0.80
N VAL A 120 -17.86 -2.86 -0.26
CA VAL A 120 -18.36 -2.54 -1.60
C VAL A 120 -19.86 -2.82 -1.66
N THR A 121 -20.64 -1.79 -1.98
CA THR A 121 -22.09 -1.91 -2.21
C THR A 121 -22.40 -1.74 -3.68
N GLY A 122 -23.34 -2.53 -4.20
CA GLY A 122 -23.83 -2.44 -5.58
C GLY A 122 -25.35 -2.31 -5.61
N GLN A 123 -25.88 -1.61 -6.59
CA GLN A 123 -27.31 -1.52 -6.86
C GLN A 123 -27.59 -2.16 -8.21
N ILE A 124 -28.54 -3.09 -8.24
CA ILE A 124 -29.06 -3.65 -9.50
C ILE A 124 -30.07 -2.63 -10.04
N LEU A 125 -29.79 -2.13 -11.22
CA LEU A 125 -30.69 -1.22 -11.96
C LEU A 125 -31.74 -2.00 -12.73
#